data_250774b458b8024127c8738b3699a45f
#
_entry.id   250774b458b8024127c8738b3699a45f
#
_cell.length_a   1.000
_cell.length_b   1.000
_cell.length_c   1.000
_cell.angle_alpha   90.00
_cell.angle_beta   90.00
_cell.angle_gamma   90.00
#
_symmetry.space_group_name_H-M   'P 1'
#
loop_
_entity.id
_entity.type
_entity.pdbx_description
1 polymer ?
#
loop_
_entity_poly.entity_id
_entity_poly.type
_entity_poly.pdbx_seq_one_letter_code
_entity_poly.pdbx_strand_id
1 'polypeptide(L)'
;MNRIAVVGGICCDISGKPYTDIIERDSNPSHITVAAGGVGFNIAGNLAKLGRPVTLICAVGDDPLGALLIRSAKEVCVDLISFPAERSGVYLCANDADGDMFLALSDLDCTESVLSPEKLCSCLDFLNSCDAVVIDCNISAEAIGYLCEKITVPIFADPVSSAKAMRLRPYIGRLAAIKPNLLEARALTGKVEPADCAAAIIGMGAKSCFVSCGEDGIYFASEKVCGHAEAKPVDVIATTGAGDAAAAAIIDTLLKTNDVAFAAETASINASKAIGKEL
;
A
#
# COMPACT_ATOMS: atom_id res chain seq x y z
N MET A 1 5.76 -21.41 -10.26
CA MET A 1 5.53 -19.98 -10.62
C MET A 1 5.56 -19.19 -9.35
N ASN A 2 6.35 -18.16 -9.32
CA ASN A 2 6.63 -17.36 -8.13
C ASN A 2 5.46 -16.42 -7.83
N ARG A 3 4.47 -16.91 -7.07
CA ARG A 3 3.26 -16.15 -6.70
C ARG A 3 3.50 -15.30 -5.48
N ILE A 4 2.94 -14.10 -5.46
CA ILE A 4 2.93 -13.21 -4.30
C ILE A 4 1.49 -13.13 -3.77
N ALA A 5 1.31 -13.28 -2.47
CA ALA A 5 0.04 -13.00 -1.82
C ALA A 5 0.07 -11.61 -1.20
N VAL A 6 -1.02 -10.85 -1.37
CA VAL A 6 -1.24 -9.59 -0.68
C VAL A 6 -2.43 -9.77 0.26
N VAL A 7 -2.29 -9.38 1.51
CA VAL A 7 -3.38 -9.39 2.50
C VAL A 7 -3.66 -7.93 2.88
N GLY A 8 -4.81 -7.42 2.49
CA GLY A 8 -5.06 -5.99 2.72
C GLY A 8 -6.33 -5.45 2.10
N GLY A 9 -6.41 -4.12 2.03
CA GLY A 9 -7.60 -3.40 1.61
C GLY A 9 -7.77 -3.33 0.10
N ILE A 10 -9.04 -3.48 -0.30
CA ILE A 10 -9.58 -3.03 -1.58
C ILE A 10 -10.81 -2.19 -1.29
N CYS A 11 -10.99 -1.07 -1.96
CA CYS A 11 -12.12 -0.17 -1.76
C CYS A 11 -12.51 0.54 -3.06
N CYS A 12 -13.68 1.16 -3.03
CA CYS A 12 -14.12 2.04 -4.09
C CYS A 12 -13.67 3.47 -3.76
N ASP A 13 -12.80 4.04 -4.58
CA ASP A 13 -12.37 5.43 -4.50
C ASP A 13 -13.34 6.27 -5.33
N ILE A 14 -14.06 7.18 -4.66
CA ILE A 14 -14.96 8.15 -5.28
C ILE A 14 -14.34 9.52 -5.12
N SER A 15 -14.01 10.18 -6.22
CA SER A 15 -13.41 11.51 -6.21
C SER A 15 -14.25 12.49 -6.99
N GLY A 16 -14.48 13.67 -6.41
CA GLY A 16 -15.19 14.77 -7.03
C GLY A 16 -14.33 16.02 -7.15
N LYS A 17 -14.24 16.59 -8.36
CA LYS A 17 -13.61 17.90 -8.61
C LYS A 17 -14.66 18.86 -9.15
N PRO A 18 -14.98 19.95 -8.43
CA PRO A 18 -15.96 20.93 -8.90
C PRO A 18 -15.41 21.71 -10.08
N TYR A 19 -16.33 22.23 -10.91
CA TYR A 19 -15.96 23.06 -12.06
C TYR A 19 -15.64 24.51 -11.69
N THR A 20 -16.07 24.93 -10.50
CA THR A 20 -15.86 26.28 -9.95
C THR A 20 -15.56 26.18 -8.45
N ASP A 21 -15.27 27.28 -7.80
CA ASP A 21 -15.07 27.35 -6.35
C ASP A 21 -16.27 26.74 -5.61
N ILE A 22 -15.97 26.05 -4.51
CA ILE A 22 -16.97 25.39 -3.67
C ILE A 22 -17.87 26.43 -3.01
N ILE A 23 -19.17 26.26 -3.17
CA ILE A 23 -20.19 26.99 -2.40
C ILE A 23 -20.60 26.08 -1.24
N GLU A 24 -20.26 26.49 -0.02
CA GLU A 24 -20.64 25.74 1.18
C GLU A 24 -22.15 25.60 1.31
N ARG A 25 -22.61 24.40 1.70
CA ARG A 25 -24.02 24.07 1.95
C ARG A 25 -24.91 24.16 0.72
N ASP A 26 -24.32 24.09 -0.48
CA ASP A 26 -25.04 24.05 -1.74
C ASP A 26 -24.57 22.88 -2.62
N SER A 27 -25.29 22.61 -3.71
CA SER A 27 -24.92 21.61 -4.70
C SER A 27 -23.88 22.20 -5.67
N ASN A 28 -22.71 21.58 -5.70
CA ASN A 28 -21.60 22.02 -6.55
C ASN A 28 -21.48 21.08 -7.77
N PRO A 29 -21.79 21.56 -9.00
CA PRO A 29 -21.56 20.80 -10.22
C PRO A 29 -20.09 20.39 -10.34
N SER A 30 -19.85 19.08 -10.52
CA SER A 30 -18.51 18.51 -10.41
C SER A 30 -18.29 17.40 -11.41
N HIS A 31 -17.04 17.12 -11.75
CA HIS A 31 -16.65 15.85 -12.36
C HIS A 31 -16.46 14.81 -11.28
N ILE A 32 -17.19 13.70 -11.36
CA ILE A 32 -17.09 12.59 -10.41
C ILE A 32 -16.40 11.40 -11.09
N THR A 33 -15.40 10.84 -10.42
CA THR A 33 -14.75 9.59 -10.82
C THR A 33 -15.00 8.51 -9.79
N VAL A 34 -15.15 7.27 -10.27
CA VAL A 34 -15.31 6.08 -9.44
C VAL A 34 -14.32 5.04 -9.93
N ALA A 35 -13.44 4.57 -9.05
CA ALA A 35 -12.41 3.62 -9.40
C ALA A 35 -12.19 2.61 -8.25
N ALA A 36 -11.60 1.46 -8.56
CA ALA A 36 -11.09 0.58 -7.53
C ALA A 36 -9.75 1.14 -7.01
N GLY A 37 -9.58 1.11 -5.70
CA GLY A 37 -8.41 1.56 -4.98
C GLY A 37 -8.15 0.74 -3.73
N GLY A 38 -7.39 1.32 -2.81
CA GLY A 38 -6.90 0.67 -1.59
C GLY A 38 -5.46 0.19 -1.74
N VAL A 39 -4.66 0.37 -0.68
CA VAL A 39 -3.20 0.11 -0.72
C VAL A 39 -2.89 -1.32 -1.13
N GLY A 40 -3.57 -2.31 -0.54
CA GLY A 40 -3.38 -3.73 -0.91
C GLY A 40 -3.67 -3.99 -2.38
N PHE A 41 -4.79 -3.48 -2.88
CA PHE A 41 -5.17 -3.63 -4.29
C PHE A 41 -4.18 -2.93 -5.24
N ASN A 42 -3.77 -1.71 -4.91
CA ASN A 42 -2.83 -0.95 -5.73
C ASN A 42 -1.45 -1.62 -5.80
N ILE A 43 -0.93 -2.12 -4.67
CA ILE A 43 0.32 -2.88 -4.64
C ILE A 43 0.18 -4.17 -5.48
N ALA A 44 -0.93 -4.91 -5.32
CA ALA A 44 -1.20 -6.12 -6.09
C ALA A 44 -1.24 -5.84 -7.61
N GLY A 45 -1.95 -4.80 -8.02
CA GLY A 45 -2.03 -4.38 -9.43
C GLY A 45 -0.68 -3.96 -10.02
N ASN A 46 0.14 -3.23 -9.23
CA ASN A 46 1.49 -2.85 -9.68
C ASN A 46 2.43 -4.06 -9.77
N LEU A 47 2.35 -5.03 -8.85
CA LEU A 47 3.09 -6.30 -8.95
C LEU A 47 2.66 -7.12 -10.19
N ALA A 48 1.36 -7.15 -10.50
CA ALA A 48 0.85 -7.81 -11.69
C ALA A 48 1.38 -7.14 -12.98
N LYS A 49 1.44 -5.80 -13.04
CA LYS A 49 2.07 -5.05 -14.16
C LYS A 49 3.56 -5.38 -14.33
N LEU A 50 4.26 -5.71 -13.24
CA LEU A 50 5.66 -6.19 -13.27
C LEU A 50 5.79 -7.67 -13.68
N GLY A 51 4.68 -8.32 -14.03
CA GLY A 51 4.63 -9.71 -14.52
C GLY A 51 4.59 -10.77 -13.41
N ARG A 52 4.28 -10.39 -12.16
CA ARG A 52 4.13 -11.34 -11.06
C ARG A 52 2.71 -11.91 -11.02
N PRO A 53 2.52 -13.23 -10.87
CA PRO A 53 1.24 -13.79 -10.46
C PRO A 53 0.92 -13.31 -9.04
N VAL A 54 -0.22 -12.64 -8.86
CA VAL A 54 -0.61 -12.05 -7.57
C VAL A 54 -1.99 -12.53 -7.17
N THR A 55 -2.16 -12.80 -5.88
CA THR A 55 -3.48 -13.03 -5.28
C THR A 55 -3.67 -12.05 -4.12
N LEU A 56 -4.75 -11.27 -4.18
CA LEU A 56 -5.17 -10.38 -3.09
C LEU A 56 -6.20 -11.10 -2.21
N ILE A 57 -5.91 -11.20 -0.92
CA ILE A 57 -6.84 -11.65 0.12
C ILE A 57 -7.47 -10.41 0.74
N CYS A 58 -8.78 -10.25 0.58
CA CYS A 58 -9.49 -9.02 0.92
C CYS A 58 -10.93 -9.29 1.39
N ALA A 59 -11.59 -8.23 1.84
CA ALA A 59 -13.01 -8.21 2.17
C ALA A 59 -13.78 -7.45 1.07
N VAL A 60 -14.89 -8.01 0.59
CA VAL A 60 -15.74 -7.40 -0.45
C VAL A 60 -17.21 -7.63 -0.10
N GLY A 61 -18.03 -6.58 -0.19
CA GLY A 61 -19.47 -6.67 0.01
C GLY A 61 -20.20 -7.31 -1.19
N ASP A 62 -21.35 -7.91 -0.93
CA ASP A 62 -22.28 -8.36 -1.97
C ASP A 62 -23.18 -7.19 -2.42
N ASP A 63 -22.55 -6.18 -3.02
CA ASP A 63 -23.17 -4.93 -3.45
C ASP A 63 -22.62 -4.49 -4.83
N PRO A 64 -23.22 -3.44 -5.47
CA PRO A 64 -22.76 -2.96 -6.77
C PRO A 64 -21.29 -2.49 -6.78
N LEU A 65 -20.77 -1.96 -5.67
CA LEU A 65 -19.37 -1.56 -5.55
C LEU A 65 -18.47 -2.79 -5.49
N GLY A 66 -18.87 -3.84 -4.75
CA GLY A 66 -18.17 -5.11 -4.73
C GLY A 66 -18.04 -5.76 -6.11
N ALA A 67 -19.12 -5.70 -6.90
CA ALA A 67 -19.09 -6.17 -8.29
C ALA A 67 -18.09 -5.36 -9.15
N LEU A 68 -18.00 -4.05 -8.92
CA LEU A 68 -16.99 -3.18 -9.57
C LEU A 68 -15.58 -3.60 -9.15
N LEU A 69 -15.32 -3.78 -7.85
CA LEU A 69 -14.00 -4.16 -7.32
C LEU A 69 -13.51 -5.50 -7.88
N ILE A 70 -14.40 -6.51 -7.92
CA ILE A 70 -14.08 -7.83 -8.46
C ILE A 70 -13.74 -7.73 -9.97
N ARG A 71 -14.50 -6.93 -10.73
CA ARG A 71 -14.22 -6.69 -12.14
C ARG A 71 -12.88 -6.00 -12.35
N SER A 72 -12.61 -4.94 -11.58
CA SER A 72 -11.35 -4.19 -11.66
C SER A 72 -10.13 -5.05 -11.33
N ALA A 73 -10.24 -5.95 -10.36
CA ALA A 73 -9.16 -6.88 -10.05
C ALA A 73 -8.82 -7.80 -11.23
N LYS A 74 -9.84 -8.31 -11.93
CA LYS A 74 -9.66 -9.13 -13.14
C LYS A 74 -9.01 -8.33 -14.27
N GLU A 75 -9.40 -7.07 -14.46
CA GLU A 75 -8.85 -6.18 -15.50
C GLU A 75 -7.35 -5.92 -15.30
N VAL A 76 -6.87 -5.89 -14.06
CA VAL A 76 -5.43 -5.73 -13.73
C VAL A 76 -4.71 -7.05 -13.47
N CYS A 77 -5.33 -8.20 -13.81
CA CYS A 77 -4.76 -9.54 -13.67
C CYS A 77 -4.39 -9.93 -12.22
N VAL A 78 -5.17 -9.49 -11.26
CA VAL A 78 -5.06 -9.86 -9.84
C VAL A 78 -6.14 -10.90 -9.49
N ASP A 79 -5.71 -12.08 -9.01
CA ASP A 79 -6.62 -13.07 -8.47
C ASP A 79 -7.14 -12.61 -7.12
N LEU A 80 -8.40 -12.92 -6.78
CA LEU A 80 -8.98 -12.60 -5.48
C LEU A 80 -9.32 -13.86 -4.68
N ILE A 81 -8.95 -13.84 -3.39
CA ILE A 81 -9.58 -14.62 -2.33
C ILE A 81 -10.36 -13.62 -1.49
N SER A 82 -11.66 -13.46 -1.79
CA SER A 82 -12.50 -12.47 -1.11
C SER A 82 -13.35 -13.12 -0.04
N PHE A 83 -13.35 -12.54 1.14
CA PHE A 83 -14.28 -12.86 2.22
C PHE A 83 -15.48 -11.92 2.17
N PRO A 84 -16.70 -12.42 2.34
CA PRO A 84 -17.89 -11.57 2.28
C PRO A 84 -17.93 -10.60 3.45
N ALA A 85 -18.16 -9.31 3.12
CA ALA A 85 -18.40 -8.22 4.05
C ALA A 85 -19.86 -7.77 3.95
N GLU A 86 -20.36 -7.07 4.96
CA GLU A 86 -21.71 -6.48 4.96
C GLU A 86 -21.84 -5.45 3.84
N ARG A 87 -20.79 -4.66 3.60
CA ARG A 87 -20.67 -3.68 2.50
C ARG A 87 -19.23 -3.55 2.04
N SER A 88 -19.05 -3.13 0.80
CA SER A 88 -17.73 -2.82 0.25
C SER A 88 -17.16 -1.54 0.84
N GLY A 89 -15.84 -1.50 1.01
CA GLY A 89 -15.15 -0.30 1.48
C GLY A 89 -15.26 0.87 0.51
N VAL A 90 -15.40 2.08 1.03
CA VAL A 90 -15.49 3.32 0.23
C VAL A 90 -14.54 4.37 0.81
N TYR A 91 -13.79 5.01 -0.07
CA TYR A 91 -13.09 6.25 0.22
C TYR A 91 -13.64 7.35 -0.69
N LEU A 92 -14.22 8.38 -0.10
CA LEU A 92 -14.79 9.51 -0.82
C LEU A 92 -13.91 10.75 -0.58
N CYS A 93 -13.46 11.38 -1.66
CA CYS A 93 -12.68 12.60 -1.64
C CYS A 93 -13.37 13.69 -2.45
N ALA A 94 -13.66 14.81 -1.83
CA ALA A 94 -14.02 16.04 -2.52
C ALA A 94 -12.79 16.95 -2.61
N ASN A 95 -12.42 17.33 -3.83
CA ASN A 95 -11.35 18.30 -4.07
C ASN A 95 -11.94 19.69 -4.29
N ASP A 96 -11.14 20.73 -4.16
CA ASP A 96 -11.48 22.06 -4.61
C ASP A 96 -11.24 22.25 -6.12
N ALA A 97 -11.46 23.45 -6.64
CA ALA A 97 -11.31 23.77 -8.05
C ALA A 97 -9.83 23.63 -8.53
N ASP A 98 -8.88 23.86 -7.67
CA ASP A 98 -7.45 23.70 -7.95
C ASP A 98 -7.02 22.23 -7.96
N GLY A 99 -7.80 21.37 -7.33
CA GLY A 99 -7.58 19.92 -7.24
C GLY A 99 -7.00 19.48 -5.90
N ASP A 100 -6.90 20.39 -4.94
CA ASP A 100 -6.48 20.06 -3.58
C ASP A 100 -7.61 19.43 -2.78
N MET A 101 -7.26 18.55 -1.86
CA MET A 101 -8.25 17.86 -1.03
C MET A 101 -8.96 18.84 -0.10
N PHE A 102 -10.26 19.01 -0.31
CA PHE A 102 -11.12 19.81 0.56
C PHE A 102 -11.69 18.98 1.73
N LEU A 103 -12.18 17.76 1.44
CA LEU A 103 -12.74 16.84 2.42
C LEU A 103 -12.54 15.40 1.97
N ALA A 104 -12.19 14.52 2.91
CA ALA A 104 -12.23 13.08 2.68
C ALA A 104 -13.04 12.35 3.76
N LEU A 105 -13.80 11.34 3.34
CA LEU A 105 -14.54 10.43 4.19
C LEU A 105 -14.11 9.00 3.87
N SER A 106 -13.87 8.22 4.92
CA SER A 106 -13.35 6.86 4.81
C SER A 106 -14.28 5.88 5.54
N ASP A 107 -14.86 4.94 4.82
CA ASP A 107 -15.57 3.78 5.34
C ASP A 107 -14.85 2.51 4.89
N LEU A 108 -13.78 2.14 5.60
CA LEU A 108 -12.89 1.02 5.27
C LEU A 108 -12.84 -0.05 6.36
N ASP A 109 -13.75 0.00 7.33
CA ASP A 109 -13.77 -0.89 8.49
C ASP A 109 -14.05 -2.35 8.12
N CYS A 110 -14.63 -2.60 6.94
CA CYS A 110 -14.92 -3.94 6.44
C CYS A 110 -13.65 -4.81 6.33
N THR A 111 -12.51 -4.24 5.90
CA THR A 111 -11.24 -4.97 5.80
C THR A 111 -10.76 -5.42 7.19
N GLU A 112 -10.78 -4.52 8.16
CA GLU A 112 -10.32 -4.80 9.51
C GLU A 112 -11.23 -5.80 10.25
N SER A 113 -12.55 -5.65 10.12
CA SER A 113 -13.53 -6.49 10.81
C SER A 113 -13.64 -7.90 10.23
N VAL A 114 -13.45 -8.05 8.92
CA VAL A 114 -13.62 -9.34 8.23
C VAL A 114 -12.35 -10.17 8.21
N LEU A 115 -11.18 -9.56 7.99
CA LEU A 115 -9.90 -10.29 7.91
C LEU A 115 -9.33 -10.61 9.31
N SER A 116 -10.10 -11.34 10.10
CA SER A 116 -9.70 -11.81 11.42
C SER A 116 -8.70 -12.98 11.35
N PRO A 117 -7.96 -13.29 12.45
CA PRO A 117 -7.09 -14.46 12.53
C PRO A 117 -7.76 -15.76 12.11
N GLU A 118 -9.05 -16.00 12.49
CA GLU A 118 -9.79 -17.19 12.14
C GLU A 118 -10.02 -17.31 10.63
N LYS A 119 -10.35 -16.19 9.96
CA LYS A 119 -10.51 -16.15 8.50
C LYS A 119 -9.19 -16.39 7.80
N LEU A 120 -8.13 -15.71 8.26
CA LEU A 120 -6.79 -15.84 7.68
C LEU A 120 -6.17 -17.23 7.90
N CYS A 121 -6.55 -17.92 8.97
CA CYS A 121 -6.16 -19.33 9.20
C CYS A 121 -6.54 -20.24 8.03
N SER A 122 -7.70 -20.04 7.42
CA SER A 122 -8.14 -20.82 6.26
C SER A 122 -7.27 -20.62 5.00
N CYS A 123 -6.50 -19.54 4.95
CA CYS A 123 -5.60 -19.22 3.84
C CYS A 123 -4.12 -19.53 4.15
N LEU A 124 -3.80 -20.07 5.34
CA LEU A 124 -2.43 -20.16 5.81
C LEU A 124 -1.54 -21.06 4.94
N ASP A 125 -2.05 -22.21 4.52
CA ASP A 125 -1.31 -23.11 3.63
C ASP A 125 -1.03 -22.46 2.28
N PHE A 126 -2.01 -21.73 1.73
CA PHE A 126 -1.84 -20.97 0.51
C PHE A 126 -0.79 -19.85 0.69
N LEU A 127 -0.87 -19.05 1.77
CA LEU A 127 0.07 -17.98 2.07
C LEU A 127 1.51 -18.51 2.18
N ASN A 128 1.71 -19.64 2.88
CA ASN A 128 3.02 -20.25 3.04
C ASN A 128 3.53 -20.97 1.77
N SER A 129 2.68 -21.19 0.78
CA SER A 129 3.07 -21.72 -0.54
C SER A 129 3.54 -20.63 -1.51
N CYS A 130 3.35 -19.35 -1.17
CA CYS A 130 3.78 -18.21 -1.96
C CYS A 130 5.27 -17.90 -1.75
N ASP A 131 5.90 -17.15 -2.67
CA ASP A 131 7.29 -16.68 -2.49
C ASP A 131 7.41 -15.57 -1.46
N ALA A 132 6.34 -14.80 -1.27
CA ALA A 132 6.26 -13.72 -0.31
C ALA A 132 4.80 -13.39 0.02
N VAL A 133 4.62 -12.81 1.20
CA VAL A 133 3.36 -12.21 1.64
C VAL A 133 3.56 -10.72 1.85
N VAL A 134 2.66 -9.92 1.30
CA VAL A 134 2.59 -8.47 1.51
C VAL A 134 1.41 -8.17 2.43
N ILE A 135 1.62 -7.34 3.43
CA ILE A 135 0.58 -6.93 4.38
C ILE A 135 0.43 -5.41 4.29
N ASP A 136 -0.78 -4.92 4.10
CA ASP A 136 -1.09 -3.53 4.39
C ASP A 136 -1.76 -3.39 5.76
N CYS A 137 -1.60 -2.24 6.39
CA CYS A 137 -2.14 -1.99 7.73
C CYS A 137 -3.64 -1.64 7.77
N ASN A 138 -4.42 -1.97 6.72
CA ASN A 138 -5.88 -1.91 6.79
C ASN A 138 -6.48 -3.07 7.58
N ILE A 139 -5.72 -4.14 7.82
CA ILE A 139 -6.12 -5.22 8.73
C ILE A 139 -5.80 -4.89 10.19
N SER A 140 -6.42 -5.60 11.13
CA SER A 140 -6.23 -5.35 12.57
C SER A 140 -4.82 -5.67 13.06
N ALA A 141 -4.42 -5.09 14.19
CA ALA A 141 -3.15 -5.42 14.83
C ALA A 141 -3.06 -6.90 15.22
N GLU A 142 -4.19 -7.52 15.59
CA GLU A 142 -4.29 -8.94 15.91
C GLU A 142 -4.05 -9.81 14.67
N ALA A 143 -4.65 -9.45 13.54
CA ALA A 143 -4.45 -10.14 12.26
C ALA A 143 -3.00 -10.01 11.77
N ILE A 144 -2.38 -8.83 11.91
CA ILE A 144 -0.95 -8.61 11.61
C ILE A 144 -0.09 -9.53 12.49
N GLY A 145 -0.35 -9.56 13.81
CA GLY A 145 0.36 -10.42 14.74
C GLY A 145 0.27 -11.90 14.37
N TYR A 146 -0.95 -12.35 14.07
CA TYR A 146 -1.19 -13.72 13.62
C TYR A 146 -0.39 -14.07 12.36
N LEU A 147 -0.43 -13.22 11.33
CA LEU A 147 0.35 -13.44 10.11
C LEU A 147 1.85 -13.43 10.38
N CYS A 148 2.35 -12.49 11.17
CA CYS A 148 3.77 -12.42 11.53
C CYS A 148 4.25 -13.65 12.31
N GLU A 149 3.39 -14.30 13.08
CA GLU A 149 3.70 -15.54 13.80
C GLU A 149 3.67 -16.77 12.88
N LYS A 150 2.67 -16.87 12.01
CA LYS A 150 2.35 -18.11 11.26
C LYS A 150 2.97 -18.18 9.86
N ILE A 151 3.31 -17.04 9.25
CA ILE A 151 3.92 -17.01 7.92
C ILE A 151 5.39 -17.36 8.02
N THR A 152 5.84 -18.28 7.15
CA THR A 152 7.22 -18.77 7.10
C THR A 152 8.05 -18.16 5.95
N VAL A 153 7.38 -17.60 4.96
CA VAL A 153 8.01 -16.89 3.82
C VAL A 153 8.30 -15.42 4.15
N PRO A 154 9.06 -14.70 3.32
CA PRO A 154 9.30 -13.26 3.52
C PRO A 154 8.02 -12.45 3.61
N ILE A 155 7.92 -11.57 4.62
CA ILE A 155 6.82 -10.63 4.81
C ILE A 155 7.28 -9.23 4.46
N PHE A 156 6.54 -8.57 3.58
CA PHE A 156 6.67 -7.16 3.23
C PHE A 156 5.48 -6.39 3.80
N ALA A 157 5.69 -5.15 4.25
CA ALA A 157 4.61 -4.39 4.86
C ALA A 157 4.54 -2.94 4.35
N ASP A 158 3.30 -2.45 4.15
CA ASP A 158 2.98 -1.04 3.97
C ASP A 158 2.15 -0.52 5.16
N PRO A 159 2.59 0.56 5.83
CA PRO A 159 1.90 1.11 7.00
C PRO A 159 0.57 1.80 6.73
N VAL A 160 0.29 2.20 5.49
CA VAL A 160 -0.95 2.88 5.04
C VAL A 160 -1.12 4.30 5.59
N SER A 161 -0.92 4.50 6.89
CA SER A 161 -1.04 5.81 7.56
C SER A 161 -0.30 5.84 8.89
N SER A 162 0.01 7.03 9.39
CA SER A 162 0.71 7.20 10.67
C SER A 162 0.00 6.51 11.85
N ALA A 163 -1.33 6.55 11.90
CA ALA A 163 -2.12 5.90 12.94
C ALA A 163 -2.05 4.36 12.83
N LYS A 164 -2.21 3.83 11.61
CA LYS A 164 -2.19 2.39 11.36
C LYS A 164 -0.78 1.80 11.42
N ALA A 165 0.27 2.58 11.15
CA ALA A 165 1.67 2.18 11.26
C ALA A 165 2.01 1.55 12.61
N MET A 166 1.41 2.05 13.68
CA MET A 166 1.64 1.56 15.04
C MET A 166 1.22 0.09 15.24
N ARG A 167 0.33 -0.44 14.37
CA ARG A 167 -0.05 -1.87 14.37
C ARG A 167 1.12 -2.79 14.04
N LEU A 168 2.09 -2.31 13.22
CA LEU A 168 3.29 -3.07 12.84
C LEU A 168 4.40 -3.03 13.90
N ARG A 169 4.39 -2.03 14.79
CA ARG A 169 5.53 -1.77 15.68
C ARG A 169 6.01 -2.99 16.47
N PRO A 170 5.14 -3.85 17.05
CA PRO A 170 5.56 -5.06 17.76
C PRO A 170 6.19 -6.14 16.86
N TYR A 171 5.96 -6.07 15.55
CA TYR A 171 6.26 -7.13 14.59
C TYR A 171 7.31 -6.73 13.55
N ILE A 172 7.90 -5.53 13.66
CA ILE A 172 8.90 -5.01 12.71
C ILE A 172 10.04 -6.00 12.50
N GLY A 173 10.50 -6.69 13.54
CA GLY A 173 11.56 -7.70 13.45
C GLY A 173 11.23 -8.96 12.63
N ARG A 174 9.96 -9.14 12.21
CA ARG A 174 9.54 -10.22 11.31
C ARG A 174 9.56 -9.83 9.84
N LEU A 175 9.71 -8.55 9.53
CA LEU A 175 9.57 -8.02 8.18
C LEU A 175 10.86 -8.18 7.37
N ALA A 176 10.71 -8.70 6.16
CA ALA A 176 11.78 -8.69 5.14
C ALA A 176 12.01 -7.25 4.62
N ALA A 177 10.93 -6.49 4.46
CA ALA A 177 11.02 -5.06 4.21
C ALA A 177 9.76 -4.32 4.69
N ILE A 178 9.93 -3.05 5.01
CA ILE A 178 8.86 -2.11 5.30
C ILE A 178 9.07 -0.83 4.48
N LYS A 179 7.99 -0.29 3.90
CA LYS A 179 8.04 0.96 3.13
C LYS A 179 7.08 2.01 3.73
N PRO A 180 7.47 2.71 4.78
CA PRO A 180 6.73 3.87 5.25
C PRO A 180 6.99 5.10 4.38
N ASN A 181 6.05 6.06 4.38
CA ASN A 181 6.37 7.44 4.07
C ASN A 181 7.02 8.12 5.30
N LEU A 182 7.51 9.36 5.12
CA LEU A 182 8.22 10.06 6.20
C LEU A 182 7.35 10.28 7.45
N LEU A 183 6.04 10.56 7.30
CA LEU A 183 5.13 10.76 8.44
C LEU A 183 4.91 9.45 9.22
N GLU A 184 4.74 8.35 8.51
CA GLU A 184 4.62 7.00 9.08
C GLU A 184 5.90 6.56 9.77
N ALA A 185 7.07 6.83 9.14
CA ALA A 185 8.37 6.52 9.70
C ALA A 185 8.64 7.31 11.00
N ARG A 186 8.26 8.59 11.02
CA ARG A 186 8.32 9.43 12.24
C ARG A 186 7.42 8.91 13.35
N ALA A 187 6.20 8.49 13.00
CA ALA A 187 5.27 7.91 13.97
C ALA A 187 5.82 6.62 14.60
N LEU A 188 6.41 5.74 13.79
CA LEU A 188 7.00 4.48 14.25
C LEU A 188 8.20 4.67 15.16
N THR A 189 9.05 5.65 14.85
CA THR A 189 10.40 5.75 15.44
C THR A 189 10.58 6.90 16.44
N GLY A 190 9.76 7.95 16.33
CA GLY A 190 9.96 9.21 17.05
C GLY A 190 11.16 10.03 16.54
N LYS A 191 11.80 9.62 15.41
CA LYS A 191 12.88 10.37 14.76
C LYS A 191 12.30 11.38 13.78
N VAL A 192 13.10 12.37 13.38
CA VAL A 192 12.70 13.46 12.48
C VAL A 192 13.28 13.24 11.08
N GLU A 193 14.57 12.95 11.00
CA GLU A 193 15.27 12.79 9.73
C GLU A 193 15.00 11.43 9.10
N PRO A 194 14.77 11.34 7.77
CA PRO A 194 14.40 10.10 7.11
C PRO A 194 15.48 9.01 7.24
N ALA A 195 16.76 9.37 7.19
CA ALA A 195 17.86 8.44 7.38
C ALA A 195 17.87 7.84 8.80
N ASP A 196 17.60 8.67 9.82
CA ASP A 196 17.53 8.23 11.21
C ASP A 196 16.30 7.35 11.45
N CYS A 197 15.17 7.66 10.78
CA CYS A 197 13.98 6.82 10.80
C CYS A 197 14.29 5.44 10.22
N ALA A 198 14.93 5.38 9.06
CA ALA A 198 15.29 4.12 8.42
C ALA A 198 16.23 3.29 9.29
N ALA A 199 17.28 3.90 9.85
CA ALA A 199 18.20 3.25 10.76
C ALA A 199 17.51 2.74 12.03
N ALA A 200 16.59 3.53 12.61
CA ALA A 200 15.85 3.11 13.79
C ALA A 200 14.94 1.91 13.51
N ILE A 201 14.30 1.83 12.34
CA ILE A 201 13.48 0.69 11.93
C ILE A 201 14.34 -0.58 11.76
N ILE A 202 15.55 -0.46 11.21
CA ILE A 202 16.51 -1.57 11.18
C ILE A 202 16.90 -1.98 12.60
N GLY A 203 17.14 -1.01 13.50
CA GLY A 203 17.38 -1.29 14.93
C GLY A 203 16.22 -2.00 15.65
N MET A 204 14.99 -1.90 15.13
CA MET A 204 13.82 -2.68 15.61
C MET A 204 13.78 -4.10 15.02
N GLY A 205 14.70 -4.46 14.10
CA GLY A 205 14.87 -5.81 13.57
C GLY A 205 14.34 -6.05 12.15
N ALA A 206 13.83 -5.05 11.43
CA ALA A 206 13.51 -5.20 10.02
C ALA A 206 14.77 -5.52 9.21
N LYS A 207 14.68 -6.37 8.18
CA LYS A 207 15.83 -6.67 7.33
C LYS A 207 16.17 -5.52 6.38
N SER A 208 15.16 -4.78 5.90
CA SER A 208 15.33 -3.57 5.12
C SER A 208 14.18 -2.59 5.34
N CYS A 209 14.46 -1.30 5.16
CA CYS A 209 13.51 -0.20 5.30
C CYS A 209 13.69 0.79 4.15
N PHE A 210 12.57 1.33 3.64
CA PHE A 210 12.53 2.28 2.53
C PHE A 210 11.58 3.43 2.89
N VAL A 211 12.12 4.55 3.32
CA VAL A 211 11.33 5.74 3.71
C VAL A 211 11.12 6.63 2.50
N SER A 212 9.90 6.71 1.98
CA SER A 212 9.57 7.58 0.85
C SER A 212 9.33 9.02 1.31
N CYS A 213 9.95 9.99 0.63
CA CYS A 213 9.98 11.41 0.97
C CYS A 213 9.48 12.31 -0.18
N GLY A 214 8.55 11.83 -1.02
CA GLY A 214 8.02 12.59 -2.16
C GLY A 214 9.12 12.96 -3.16
N GLU A 215 9.27 14.24 -3.45
CA GLU A 215 10.27 14.77 -4.38
C GLU A 215 11.72 14.58 -3.91
N ASP A 216 11.94 14.38 -2.61
CA ASP A 216 13.25 14.06 -2.06
C ASP A 216 13.63 12.57 -2.27
N GLY A 217 12.77 11.74 -2.88
CA GLY A 217 13.09 10.35 -3.21
C GLY A 217 12.90 9.37 -2.06
N ILE A 218 13.81 8.39 -1.96
CA ILE A 218 13.68 7.26 -1.01
C ILE A 218 14.97 7.08 -0.22
N TYR A 219 14.89 7.21 1.11
CA TYR A 219 15.96 6.83 2.03
C TYR A 219 15.81 5.36 2.39
N PHE A 220 16.90 4.61 2.32
CA PHE A 220 16.88 3.18 2.58
C PHE A 220 17.95 2.75 3.56
N ALA A 221 17.69 1.68 4.28
CA ALA A 221 18.62 1.05 5.19
C ALA A 221 18.44 -0.47 5.27
N SER A 222 19.53 -1.17 5.55
CA SER A 222 19.60 -2.55 5.98
C SER A 222 20.76 -2.70 6.97
N GLU A 223 21.02 -3.89 7.51
CA GLU A 223 22.22 -4.12 8.34
C GLU A 223 23.53 -3.84 7.59
N LYS A 224 23.55 -3.94 6.26
CA LYS A 224 24.79 -3.89 5.45
C LYS A 224 24.95 -2.59 4.70
N VAL A 225 23.87 -1.93 4.32
CA VAL A 225 23.90 -0.75 3.45
C VAL A 225 22.80 0.22 3.85
N CYS A 226 23.13 1.49 3.78
CA CYS A 226 22.16 2.59 3.84
C CYS A 226 22.49 3.63 2.79
N GLY A 227 21.51 4.42 2.39
CA GLY A 227 21.69 5.43 1.37
C GLY A 227 20.40 6.15 1.03
N HIS A 228 20.46 6.85 -0.10
CA HIS A 228 19.38 7.65 -0.65
C HIS A 228 19.30 7.44 -2.15
N ALA A 229 18.11 7.17 -2.66
CA ALA A 229 17.79 7.15 -4.09
C ALA A 229 16.98 8.40 -4.44
N GLU A 230 17.53 9.26 -5.29
CA GLU A 230 16.88 10.52 -5.71
C GLU A 230 15.59 10.24 -6.49
N ALA A 231 14.59 11.11 -6.33
CA ALA A 231 13.40 11.09 -7.16
C ALA A 231 13.76 11.42 -8.62
N LYS A 232 13.06 10.79 -9.58
CA LYS A 232 13.22 11.16 -10.99
C LYS A 232 12.29 12.32 -11.31
N PRO A 233 12.78 13.37 -11.98
CA PRO A 233 11.95 14.49 -12.39
C PRO A 233 10.84 14.03 -13.34
N VAL A 234 9.62 14.44 -13.07
CA VAL A 234 8.45 14.14 -13.91
C VAL A 234 7.46 15.31 -13.87
N ASP A 235 6.72 15.51 -14.95
CA ASP A 235 5.53 16.35 -14.91
C ASP A 235 4.41 15.61 -14.20
N VAL A 236 4.07 16.05 -12.99
CA VAL A 236 3.08 15.38 -12.13
C VAL A 236 1.69 15.51 -12.73
N ILE A 237 1.04 14.36 -13.00
CA ILE A 237 -0.34 14.26 -13.51
C ILE A 237 -1.29 13.73 -12.44
N ALA A 238 -0.78 12.88 -11.54
CA ALA A 238 -1.53 12.30 -10.44
C ALA A 238 -0.76 12.48 -9.13
N THR A 239 -1.46 12.71 -8.02
CA THR A 239 -0.83 12.91 -6.70
C THR A 239 -0.82 11.63 -5.85
N THR A 240 -1.47 10.56 -6.33
CA THR A 240 -1.64 9.29 -5.59
C THR A 240 -1.07 8.10 -6.36
N GLY A 241 -0.77 7.00 -5.63
CA GLY A 241 -0.31 5.75 -6.22
C GLY A 241 1.21 5.59 -6.35
N ALA A 242 2.00 6.66 -6.18
CA ALA A 242 3.47 6.59 -6.19
C ALA A 242 4.01 5.63 -5.12
N GLY A 243 3.46 5.71 -3.91
CA GLY A 243 3.83 4.86 -2.79
C GLY A 243 3.62 3.38 -3.07
N ASP A 244 2.47 3.03 -3.65
CA ASP A 244 2.10 1.65 -3.96
C ASP A 244 2.95 1.08 -5.11
N ALA A 245 3.26 1.91 -6.12
CA ALA A 245 4.17 1.55 -7.21
C ALA A 245 5.61 1.34 -6.70
N ALA A 246 6.08 2.19 -5.79
CA ALA A 246 7.37 2.02 -5.12
C ALA A 246 7.41 0.72 -4.31
N ALA A 247 6.37 0.43 -3.52
CA ALA A 247 6.27 -0.81 -2.74
C ALA A 247 6.35 -2.04 -3.63
N ALA A 248 5.59 -2.09 -4.72
CA ALA A 248 5.63 -3.19 -5.67
C ALA A 248 7.03 -3.38 -6.30
N ALA A 249 7.70 -2.29 -6.68
CA ALA A 249 9.04 -2.32 -7.25
C ALA A 249 10.10 -2.82 -6.24
N ILE A 250 10.01 -2.38 -4.96
CA ILE A 250 10.86 -2.89 -3.88
C ILE A 250 10.71 -4.39 -3.74
N ILE A 251 9.47 -4.87 -3.63
CA ILE A 251 9.16 -6.29 -3.44
C ILE A 251 9.71 -7.12 -4.61
N ASP A 252 9.40 -6.72 -5.83
CA ASP A 252 9.84 -7.41 -7.04
C ASP A 252 11.36 -7.48 -7.14
N THR A 253 12.05 -6.35 -6.89
CA THR A 253 13.51 -6.26 -6.97
C THR A 253 14.19 -7.08 -5.88
N LEU A 254 13.72 -6.98 -4.62
CA LEU A 254 14.29 -7.76 -3.51
C LEU A 254 14.12 -9.26 -3.72
N LEU A 255 12.99 -9.71 -4.25
CA LEU A 255 12.77 -11.13 -4.57
C LEU A 255 13.65 -11.64 -5.71
N LYS A 256 14.10 -10.77 -6.61
CA LYS A 256 14.98 -11.13 -7.74
C LYS A 256 16.45 -11.08 -7.39
N THR A 257 16.87 -10.05 -6.66
CA THR A 257 18.29 -9.69 -6.52
C THR A 257 18.78 -9.67 -5.09
N ASN A 258 17.88 -9.50 -4.12
CA ASN A 258 18.19 -9.22 -2.71
C ASN A 258 19.10 -7.96 -2.52
N ASP A 259 19.11 -7.04 -3.49
CA ASP A 259 19.90 -5.80 -3.48
C ASP A 259 19.01 -4.63 -3.03
N VAL A 260 19.31 -4.11 -1.82
CA VAL A 260 18.52 -3.05 -1.18
C VAL A 260 18.71 -1.69 -1.88
N ALA A 261 19.93 -1.38 -2.33
CA ALA A 261 20.20 -0.12 -3.03
C ALA A 261 19.51 -0.10 -4.39
N PHE A 262 19.64 -1.18 -5.16
CA PHE A 262 18.97 -1.32 -6.45
C PHE A 262 17.43 -1.34 -6.31
N ALA A 263 16.91 -1.90 -5.22
CA ALA A 263 15.47 -1.84 -4.93
C ALA A 263 14.99 -0.41 -4.69
N ALA A 264 15.76 0.42 -3.99
CA ALA A 264 15.43 1.83 -3.77
C ALA A 264 15.44 2.64 -5.07
N GLU A 265 16.44 2.44 -5.93
CA GLU A 265 16.53 3.10 -7.24
C GLU A 265 15.36 2.70 -8.14
N THR A 266 15.06 1.40 -8.22
CA THR A 266 13.93 0.88 -9.01
C THR A 266 12.60 1.41 -8.48
N ALA A 267 12.44 1.51 -7.16
CA ALA A 267 11.25 2.06 -6.53
C ALA A 267 11.05 3.54 -6.86
N SER A 268 12.11 4.34 -6.81
CA SER A 268 12.06 5.76 -7.18
C SER A 268 11.61 5.95 -8.62
N ILE A 269 12.15 5.16 -9.57
CA ILE A 269 11.75 5.19 -10.97
C ILE A 269 10.27 4.83 -11.14
N ASN A 270 9.80 3.75 -10.48
CA ASN A 270 8.41 3.30 -10.63
C ASN A 270 7.42 4.26 -9.95
N ALA A 271 7.80 4.87 -8.82
CA ALA A 271 7.01 5.93 -8.17
C ALA A 271 6.79 7.12 -9.13
N SER A 272 7.86 7.61 -9.74
CA SER A 272 7.80 8.72 -10.70
C SER A 272 6.92 8.39 -11.91
N LYS A 273 7.08 7.19 -12.49
CA LYS A 273 6.24 6.73 -13.62
C LYS A 273 4.76 6.60 -13.28
N ALA A 274 4.43 6.29 -12.03
CA ALA A 274 3.04 6.15 -11.59
C ALA A 274 2.30 7.49 -11.52
N ILE A 275 3.00 8.59 -11.27
CA ILE A 275 2.38 9.91 -11.04
C ILE A 275 2.63 10.92 -12.17
N GLY A 276 3.51 10.62 -13.14
CA GLY A 276 3.89 11.61 -14.14
C GLY A 276 4.25 11.03 -15.50
N LYS A 277 4.48 11.95 -16.45
CA LYS A 277 5.16 11.67 -17.72
C LYS A 277 6.65 11.98 -17.55
N GLU A 278 7.51 11.13 -18.10
CA GLU A 278 8.94 11.42 -18.21
C GLU A 278 9.13 12.72 -19.00
N LEU A 279 9.96 13.64 -18.44
CA LEU A 279 10.36 14.90 -19.10
C LEU A 279 11.29 14.63 -20.28
#